data_d1f93f5eb66a228b6452ce361a840e8b
#
_entry.id   d1f93f5eb66a228b6452ce361a840e8b
#
_cell.length_a   1.000
_cell.length_b   1.000
_cell.length_c   1.000
_cell.angle_alpha   90.00
_cell.angle_beta   90.00
_cell.angle_gamma   90.00
#
_symmetry.space_group_name_H-M   'P 1'
#
loop_
_entity.id
_entity.type
_entity.pdbx_description
1 polymer ?
#
loop_
_entity_poly.entity_id
_entity_poly.type
_entity_poly.pdbx_seq_one_letter_code
_entity_poly.pdbx_strand_id
1 'polypeptide(L)'
;IWPGSGITGHPDWVMTAELVETSRLFARTVARIRPEWVEPLAKDLLNHVYSEPTWNSSRGAAYVQEKVMLYGLTLIADRSMLLGRLGSTPLGSIRGAVPTDSPFAIAQQSPITAAELAREMFIRHALVQGQWRERHAFQRRNDEAIERARETERRSRTHGLVADEMALERFFDDLLPASIISAGHFNRWWKNEKRQNPHLLDYPPELLLPRGLGQTGEGFPDHLQQGDRKR
;
A
#
# COMPACT_ATOMS: atom_id res chain seq x y z
N ILE A 1 7.22 44.29 -8.14
CA ILE A 1 8.66 44.50 -7.99
C ILE A 1 8.94 45.97 -8.32
N TRP A 2 9.83 46.64 -7.56
CA TRP A 2 10.23 48.02 -7.77
C TRP A 2 11.02 48.17 -9.09
N PRO A 3 10.75 49.23 -9.90
CA PRO A 3 11.58 49.54 -11.03
C PRO A 3 13.04 49.76 -10.57
N GLY A 4 14.00 49.10 -11.23
CA GLY A 4 15.42 49.18 -10.85
C GLY A 4 15.89 48.11 -9.86
N SER A 5 15.06 47.14 -9.52
CA SER A 5 15.44 45.98 -8.66
C SER A 5 16.52 45.08 -9.27
N GLY A 6 16.87 45.27 -10.55
CA GLY A 6 17.82 44.41 -11.26
C GLY A 6 17.28 43.05 -11.70
N ILE A 7 16.07 42.69 -11.31
CA ILE A 7 15.43 41.44 -11.77
C ILE A 7 14.73 41.68 -13.09
N THR A 8 15.14 40.93 -14.10
CA THR A 8 14.53 40.95 -15.43
C THR A 8 13.52 39.79 -15.56
N GLY A 9 12.43 40.04 -16.29
CA GLY A 9 11.35 39.06 -16.52
C GLY A 9 10.36 38.95 -15.36
N HIS A 10 9.54 37.89 -15.38
CA HIS A 10 8.53 37.60 -14.37
C HIS A 10 8.90 36.31 -13.64
N PRO A 11 9.72 36.36 -12.60
CA PRO A 11 10.03 35.16 -11.81
C PRO A 11 8.80 34.69 -11.04
N ASP A 12 8.57 33.38 -11.01
CA ASP A 12 7.47 32.77 -10.27
C ASP A 12 7.61 33.01 -8.74
N TRP A 13 8.87 33.07 -8.27
CA TRP A 13 9.19 33.22 -6.85
C TRP A 13 10.25 34.29 -6.63
N VAL A 14 9.95 35.16 -5.70
CA VAL A 14 10.90 36.18 -5.23
C VAL A 14 10.85 36.26 -3.70
N MET A 15 11.99 36.46 -3.10
CA MET A 15 12.09 36.92 -1.71
C MET A 15 12.31 38.43 -1.72
N THR A 16 11.61 39.14 -0.86
CA THR A 16 11.78 40.57 -0.67
C THR A 16 12.13 40.90 0.77
N ALA A 17 13.06 41.82 0.97
CA ALA A 17 13.39 42.28 2.30
C ALA A 17 12.43 43.40 2.79
N GLU A 18 11.80 44.12 1.86
CA GLU A 18 10.95 45.24 2.18
C GLU A 18 9.73 45.33 1.25
N LEU A 19 8.56 45.55 1.84
CA LEU A 19 7.35 45.93 1.13
C LEU A 19 7.03 47.37 1.38
N VAL A 20 6.93 48.17 0.32
CA VAL A 20 6.65 49.61 0.40
C VAL A 20 5.31 49.87 -0.28
N GLU A 21 4.38 50.44 0.46
CA GLU A 21 3.09 50.87 -0.06
C GLU A 21 3.15 52.36 -0.40
N THR A 22 2.79 52.65 -1.66
CA THR A 22 2.58 54.01 -2.16
C THR A 22 1.18 54.02 -2.80
N SER A 23 1.05 54.45 -4.06
CA SER A 23 -0.18 54.23 -4.83
C SER A 23 -0.39 52.73 -5.18
N ARG A 24 0.64 51.93 -5.02
CA ARG A 24 0.68 50.48 -5.20
C ARG A 24 1.69 49.86 -4.24
N LEU A 25 1.52 48.58 -3.96
CA LEU A 25 2.46 47.83 -3.15
C LEU A 25 3.67 47.40 -4.01
N PHE A 26 4.87 47.78 -3.58
CA PHE A 26 6.13 47.46 -4.24
C PHE A 26 7.01 46.61 -3.34
N ALA A 27 7.63 45.59 -3.94
CA ALA A 27 8.69 44.78 -3.32
C ALA A 27 10.05 45.40 -3.63
N ARG A 28 10.83 45.75 -2.62
CA ARG A 28 12.20 46.29 -2.72
C ARG A 28 13.21 45.25 -2.22
N THR A 29 14.44 45.36 -2.68
CA THR A 29 15.53 44.43 -2.34
C THR A 29 15.09 43.01 -2.56
N VAL A 30 14.87 42.66 -3.83
CA VAL A 30 14.30 41.38 -4.25
C VAL A 30 15.38 40.47 -4.80
N ALA A 31 15.26 39.19 -4.47
CA ALA A 31 16.07 38.11 -5.04
C ALA A 31 15.16 37.03 -5.62
N ARG A 32 15.54 36.51 -6.79
CA ARG A 32 14.87 35.30 -7.32
C ARG A 32 15.26 34.11 -6.46
N ILE A 33 14.28 33.32 -6.06
CA ILE A 33 14.49 32.13 -5.25
C ILE A 33 13.80 30.92 -5.90
N ARG A 34 14.10 29.74 -5.38
CA ARG A 34 13.34 28.51 -5.61
C ARG A 34 12.59 28.14 -4.33
N PRO A 35 11.33 27.70 -4.41
CA PRO A 35 10.54 27.36 -3.24
C PRO A 35 11.21 26.27 -2.37
N GLU A 36 11.94 25.33 -3.00
CA GLU A 36 12.65 24.26 -2.30
C GLU A 36 13.77 24.77 -1.36
N TRP A 37 14.28 26.01 -1.58
CA TRP A 37 15.27 26.61 -0.69
C TRP A 37 14.66 27.08 0.63
N VAL A 38 13.35 27.36 0.62
CA VAL A 38 12.62 27.83 1.80
C VAL A 38 12.37 26.70 2.79
N GLU A 39 12.12 25.48 2.28
CA GLU A 39 11.77 24.32 3.10
C GLU A 39 12.76 24.04 4.25
N PRO A 40 14.10 23.94 4.01
CA PRO A 40 15.05 23.67 5.07
C PRO A 40 15.20 24.81 6.09
N LEU A 41 14.89 26.06 5.67
CA LEU A 41 15.03 27.25 6.50
C LEU A 41 13.80 27.51 7.38
N ALA A 42 12.61 27.09 6.92
CA ALA A 42 11.33 27.38 7.56
C ALA A 42 10.65 26.13 8.15
N LYS A 43 11.41 25.10 8.51
CA LYS A 43 10.89 23.79 8.93
C LYS A 43 9.74 23.85 9.94
N ASP A 44 9.89 24.69 10.96
CA ASP A 44 8.92 24.81 12.06
C ASP A 44 7.67 25.61 11.68
N LEU A 45 7.68 26.28 10.53
CA LEU A 45 6.59 27.11 10.02
C LEU A 45 5.82 26.43 8.88
N LEU A 46 6.30 25.30 8.41
CA LEU A 46 5.70 24.57 7.30
C LEU A 46 4.50 23.76 7.75
N ASN A 47 3.48 23.76 6.90
CA ASN A 47 2.36 22.84 7.02
C ASN A 47 2.44 21.79 5.92
N HIS A 48 2.54 20.53 6.32
CA HIS A 48 2.59 19.38 5.43
C HIS A 48 1.20 18.75 5.35
N VAL A 49 0.67 18.61 4.15
CA VAL A 49 -0.61 17.94 3.90
C VAL A 49 -0.34 16.74 3.01
N TYR A 50 -0.77 15.58 3.48
CA TYR A 50 -0.62 14.31 2.79
C TYR A 50 -1.96 13.86 2.22
N SER A 51 -1.94 13.29 1.01
CA SER A 51 -3.15 12.83 0.33
C SER A 51 -2.88 11.67 -0.62
N GLU A 52 -3.96 10.94 -0.94
CA GLU A 52 -4.01 9.93 -1.99
C GLU A 52 -2.96 8.81 -1.84
N PRO A 53 -3.03 7.98 -0.78
CA PRO A 53 -2.20 6.80 -0.69
C PRO A 53 -2.42 5.88 -1.89
N THR A 54 -1.35 5.53 -2.60
CA THR A 54 -1.40 4.71 -3.82
C THR A 54 -0.34 3.63 -3.81
N TRP A 55 -0.67 2.47 -4.39
CA TRP A 55 0.28 1.39 -4.58
C TRP A 55 1.08 1.58 -5.88
N ASN A 56 2.40 1.44 -5.80
CA ASN A 56 3.27 1.44 -6.97
C ASN A 56 3.88 0.05 -7.18
N SER A 57 3.32 -0.70 -8.12
CA SER A 57 3.72 -2.08 -8.42
C SER A 57 5.15 -2.21 -8.92
N SER A 58 5.66 -1.23 -9.66
CA SER A 58 7.04 -1.24 -10.17
C SER A 58 8.08 -1.05 -9.08
N ARG A 59 7.76 -0.28 -8.04
CA ARG A 59 8.62 -0.03 -6.88
C ARG A 59 8.31 -0.93 -5.70
N GLY A 60 7.17 -1.63 -5.73
CA GLY A 60 6.72 -2.51 -4.66
C GLY A 60 6.54 -1.79 -3.32
N ALA A 61 5.96 -0.60 -3.34
CA ALA A 61 5.76 0.22 -2.14
C ALA A 61 4.55 1.15 -2.29
N ALA A 62 3.96 1.51 -1.16
CA ALA A 62 2.92 2.53 -1.09
C ALA A 62 3.52 3.94 -1.09
N TYR A 63 2.91 4.84 -1.83
CA TYR A 63 3.27 6.25 -1.98
C TYR A 63 2.11 7.13 -1.56
N VAL A 64 2.43 8.36 -1.19
CA VAL A 64 1.48 9.42 -0.85
C VAL A 64 1.93 10.72 -1.52
N GLN A 65 0.99 11.59 -1.86
CA GLN A 65 1.27 12.94 -2.36
C GLN A 65 1.40 13.89 -1.17
N GLU A 66 2.48 14.66 -1.16
CA GLU A 66 2.77 15.66 -0.16
C GLU A 66 2.66 17.05 -0.76
N LYS A 67 1.89 17.91 -0.09
CA LYS A 67 1.81 19.34 -0.33
C LYS A 67 2.45 20.07 0.83
N VAL A 68 3.42 20.95 0.53
CA VAL A 68 4.11 21.76 1.54
C VAL A 68 3.65 23.22 1.42
N MET A 69 3.22 23.80 2.53
CA MET A 69 2.71 25.16 2.58
C MET A 69 3.41 25.98 3.67
N LEU A 70 3.64 27.25 3.37
CA LEU A 70 4.12 28.26 4.31
C LEU A 70 3.09 29.38 4.39
N TYR A 71 2.45 29.58 5.55
CA TYR A 71 1.41 30.59 5.77
C TYR A 71 0.31 30.62 4.67
N GLY A 72 -0.09 29.44 4.19
CA GLY A 72 -1.08 29.32 3.11
C GLY A 72 -0.51 29.38 1.69
N LEU A 73 0.75 29.79 1.52
CA LEU A 73 1.44 29.76 0.24
C LEU A 73 1.96 28.37 -0.06
N THR A 74 1.57 27.79 -1.19
CA THR A 74 2.05 26.47 -1.61
C THR A 74 3.48 26.55 -2.14
N LEU A 75 4.42 25.96 -1.41
CA LEU A 75 5.81 25.82 -1.83
C LEU A 75 6.00 24.63 -2.77
N ILE A 76 5.38 23.51 -2.43
CA ILE A 76 5.44 22.26 -3.21
C ILE A 76 4.00 21.77 -3.30
N ALA A 77 3.51 21.53 -4.51
CA ALA A 77 2.14 21.14 -4.75
C ALA A 77 1.95 19.60 -4.65
N ASP A 78 2.83 18.84 -5.31
CA ASP A 78 2.68 17.40 -5.51
C ASP A 78 4.05 16.71 -5.45
N ARG A 79 4.51 16.38 -4.25
CA ARG A 79 5.72 15.60 -4.06
C ARG A 79 5.35 14.17 -3.70
N SER A 80 5.67 13.23 -4.59
CA SER A 80 5.47 11.82 -4.31
C SER A 80 6.52 11.32 -3.32
N MET A 81 6.07 10.77 -2.19
CA MET A 81 6.95 10.20 -1.17
C MET A 81 6.45 8.84 -0.69
N LEU A 82 7.36 8.04 -0.12
CA LEU A 82 7.01 6.75 0.46
C LEU A 82 6.09 6.94 1.68
N LEU A 83 4.91 6.33 1.65
CA LEU A 83 3.95 6.37 2.76
C LEU A 83 4.57 5.88 4.07
N GLY A 84 5.38 4.83 4.02
CA GLY A 84 6.06 4.29 5.21
C GLY A 84 7.03 5.26 5.90
N ARG A 85 7.48 6.33 5.24
CA ARG A 85 8.31 7.37 5.87
C ARG A 85 7.55 8.22 6.89
N LEU A 86 6.23 8.28 6.78
CA LEU A 86 5.38 8.98 7.73
C LEU A 86 5.25 8.25 9.07
N GLY A 87 5.69 6.98 9.14
CA GLY A 87 5.79 6.21 10.38
C GLY A 87 4.48 6.18 11.17
N SER A 88 4.51 6.74 12.39
CA SER A 88 3.37 6.77 13.31
C SER A 88 2.37 7.89 13.03
N THR A 89 2.47 8.62 11.92
CA THR A 89 1.47 9.63 11.55
C THR A 89 0.08 8.98 11.47
N PRO A 90 -0.93 9.51 12.19
CA PRO A 90 -2.28 8.96 12.18
C PRO A 90 -2.90 9.02 10.78
N LEU A 91 -3.61 7.98 10.39
CA LEU A 91 -4.25 7.89 9.07
C LEU A 91 -5.26 9.03 8.83
N GLY A 92 -5.97 9.46 9.87
CA GLY A 92 -6.90 10.59 9.79
C GLY A 92 -6.26 11.92 9.38
N SER A 93 -4.92 12.03 9.46
CA SER A 93 -4.17 13.21 8.97
C SER A 93 -3.86 13.13 7.47
N ILE A 94 -4.15 12.00 6.82
CA ILE A 94 -3.88 11.77 5.40
C ILE A 94 -5.20 11.83 4.63
N ARG A 95 -5.35 12.80 3.74
CA ARG A 95 -6.56 12.95 2.92
C ARG A 95 -6.70 11.82 1.92
N GLY A 96 -7.92 11.30 1.76
CA GLY A 96 -8.19 10.19 0.82
C GLY A 96 -7.62 8.83 1.27
N ALA A 97 -7.00 8.77 2.45
CA ALA A 97 -6.75 7.51 3.10
C ALA A 97 -8.10 7.00 3.62
N VAL A 98 -8.74 6.16 2.85
CA VAL A 98 -9.97 5.49 3.29
C VAL A 98 -9.55 4.42 4.29
N PRO A 99 -10.12 4.37 5.50
CA PRO A 99 -10.12 3.16 6.29
C PRO A 99 -10.87 2.14 5.43
N THR A 100 -10.13 1.28 4.78
CA THR A 100 -10.75 0.17 4.07
C THR A 100 -11.39 -0.75 5.09
N ASP A 101 -12.37 -1.56 4.64
CA ASP A 101 -12.91 -2.70 5.40
C ASP A 101 -11.80 -3.75 5.63
N SER A 102 -10.61 -3.26 5.97
CA SER A 102 -9.42 -4.04 6.23
C SER A 102 -9.58 -4.77 7.54
N PRO A 103 -9.20 -6.05 7.61
CA PRO A 103 -9.13 -6.79 8.86
C PRO A 103 -8.25 -6.09 9.90
N PHE A 104 -7.29 -5.28 9.47
CA PHE A 104 -6.45 -4.47 10.36
C PHE A 104 -7.22 -3.33 11.03
N ALA A 105 -8.11 -2.66 10.29
CA ALA A 105 -8.96 -1.60 10.85
C ALA A 105 -10.00 -2.13 11.83
N ILE A 106 -10.52 -3.34 11.58
CA ILE A 106 -11.54 -3.99 12.41
C ILE A 106 -10.92 -4.60 13.69
N ALA A 107 -9.69 -5.14 13.59
CA ALA A 107 -9.02 -5.81 14.70
C ALA A 107 -8.38 -4.83 15.71
N GLN A 108 -8.09 -3.61 15.31
CA GLN A 108 -7.47 -2.60 16.17
C GLN A 108 -8.46 -1.46 16.44
N GLN A 109 -8.88 -1.31 17.69
CA GLN A 109 -9.66 -0.16 18.17
C GLN A 109 -8.86 1.16 18.22
N SER A 110 -7.68 1.19 17.61
CA SER A 110 -6.77 2.34 17.57
C SER A 110 -6.66 2.91 16.15
N PRO A 111 -6.42 4.21 15.99
CA PRO A 111 -6.24 4.80 14.68
C PRO A 111 -5.04 4.16 13.97
N ILE A 112 -5.27 3.69 12.74
CA ILE A 112 -4.22 3.14 11.88
C ILE A 112 -3.21 4.23 11.56
N THR A 113 -1.94 3.89 11.61
CA THR A 113 -0.82 4.77 11.23
C THR A 113 -0.46 4.63 9.75
N ALA A 114 0.31 5.58 9.24
CA ALA A 114 0.82 5.53 7.86
C ALA A 114 1.69 4.28 7.60
N ALA A 115 2.47 3.85 8.59
CA ALA A 115 3.29 2.65 8.46
C ALA A 115 2.45 1.37 8.39
N GLU A 116 1.39 1.28 9.19
CA GLU A 116 0.46 0.15 9.17
C GLU A 116 -0.31 0.11 7.84
N LEU A 117 -0.76 1.26 7.32
CA LEU A 117 -1.38 1.31 5.99
C LEU A 117 -0.39 0.89 4.89
N ALA A 118 0.87 1.34 4.97
CA ALA A 118 1.89 0.94 4.00
C ALA A 118 2.14 -0.59 4.03
N ARG A 119 2.12 -1.21 5.23
CA ARG A 119 2.21 -2.65 5.41
C ARG A 119 1.01 -3.38 4.82
N GLU A 120 -0.20 -2.92 5.15
CA GLU A 120 -1.44 -3.47 4.62
C GLU A 120 -1.43 -3.44 3.08
N MET A 121 -1.14 -2.28 2.49
CA MET A 121 -1.05 -2.14 1.04
C MET A 121 0.01 -3.06 0.43
N PHE A 122 1.15 -3.28 1.11
CA PHE A 122 2.16 -4.21 0.65
C PHE A 122 1.66 -5.66 0.67
N ILE A 123 1.05 -6.10 1.75
CA ILE A 123 0.51 -7.47 1.89
C ILE A 123 -0.57 -7.70 0.83
N ARG A 124 -1.57 -6.83 0.77
CA ARG A 124 -2.69 -6.94 -0.18
C ARG A 124 -2.22 -6.93 -1.62
N HIS A 125 -1.58 -5.85 -2.02
CA HIS A 125 -1.26 -5.66 -3.44
C HIS A 125 -0.10 -6.52 -3.93
N ALA A 126 1.00 -6.63 -3.15
CA ALA A 126 2.17 -7.37 -3.60
C ALA A 126 2.03 -8.88 -3.40
N LEU A 127 1.60 -9.32 -2.20
CA LEU A 127 1.66 -10.72 -1.83
C LEU A 127 0.39 -11.47 -2.19
N VAL A 128 -0.79 -10.89 -1.95
CA VAL A 128 -2.07 -11.53 -2.22
C VAL A 128 -2.50 -11.33 -3.67
N GLN A 129 -2.55 -10.09 -4.15
CA GLN A 129 -3.02 -9.77 -5.51
C GLN A 129 -1.93 -9.91 -6.58
N GLY A 130 -0.68 -10.15 -6.19
CA GLY A 130 0.44 -10.31 -7.12
C GLY A 130 0.78 -9.06 -7.94
N GLN A 131 0.34 -7.87 -7.52
CA GLN A 131 0.63 -6.59 -8.14
C GLN A 131 2.04 -6.10 -7.81
N TRP A 132 3.00 -6.94 -8.09
CA TRP A 132 4.41 -6.70 -7.84
C TRP A 132 5.25 -7.20 -9.03
N ARG A 133 6.22 -6.38 -9.43
CA ARG A 133 7.06 -6.71 -10.60
C ARG A 133 7.94 -7.95 -10.37
N GLU A 134 8.46 -8.12 -9.16
CA GLU A 134 9.25 -9.30 -8.80
C GLU A 134 8.33 -10.48 -8.47
N ARG A 135 8.73 -11.67 -8.93
CA ARG A 135 8.03 -12.93 -8.62
C ARG A 135 8.96 -13.87 -7.87
N HIS A 136 8.55 -14.24 -6.67
CA HIS A 136 9.23 -15.23 -5.84
C HIS A 136 8.65 -16.64 -6.07
N ALA A 137 9.45 -17.65 -5.73
CA ALA A 137 9.04 -19.06 -5.95
C ALA A 137 7.78 -19.43 -5.15
N PHE A 138 7.63 -18.91 -3.92
CA PHE A 138 6.44 -19.15 -3.10
C PHE A 138 5.16 -18.63 -3.77
N GLN A 139 5.22 -17.47 -4.42
CA GLN A 139 4.05 -16.89 -5.10
C GLN A 139 3.55 -17.80 -6.21
N ARG A 140 4.46 -18.41 -7.01
CA ARG A 140 4.05 -19.39 -8.04
C ARG A 140 3.40 -20.63 -7.40
N ARG A 141 3.98 -21.14 -6.30
CA ARG A 141 3.40 -22.28 -5.59
C ARG A 141 2.02 -21.97 -5.01
N ASN A 142 1.83 -20.76 -4.50
CA ASN A 142 0.55 -20.28 -4.00
C ASN A 142 -0.49 -20.10 -5.11
N ASP A 143 -0.09 -19.53 -6.27
CA ASP A 143 -0.97 -19.44 -7.44
C ASP A 143 -1.43 -20.84 -7.89
N GLU A 144 -0.51 -21.80 -7.96
CA GLU A 144 -0.82 -23.21 -8.29
C GLU A 144 -1.71 -23.88 -7.23
N ALA A 145 -1.52 -23.56 -5.96
CA ALA A 145 -2.34 -24.09 -4.88
C ALA A 145 -3.78 -23.53 -4.95
N ILE A 146 -3.95 -22.25 -5.22
CA ILE A 146 -5.26 -21.60 -5.43
C ILE A 146 -5.96 -22.23 -6.64
N GLU A 147 -5.28 -22.44 -7.76
CA GLU A 147 -5.90 -23.07 -8.95
C GLU A 147 -6.34 -24.50 -8.68
N ARG A 148 -5.55 -25.28 -7.94
CA ARG A 148 -5.97 -26.64 -7.51
C ARG A 148 -7.19 -26.59 -6.60
N ALA A 149 -7.27 -25.65 -5.67
CA ALA A 149 -8.43 -25.48 -4.81
C ALA A 149 -9.67 -25.10 -5.61
N ARG A 150 -9.56 -24.17 -6.57
CA ARG A 150 -10.64 -23.79 -7.50
C ARG A 150 -11.12 -24.96 -8.36
N GLU A 151 -10.22 -25.80 -8.84
CA GLU A 151 -10.60 -26.99 -9.61
C GLU A 151 -11.35 -28.00 -8.74
N THR A 152 -10.93 -28.17 -7.48
CA THR A 152 -11.64 -29.02 -6.50
C THR A 152 -13.05 -28.47 -6.23
N GLU A 153 -13.19 -27.17 -6.08
CA GLU A 153 -14.47 -26.47 -5.92
C GLU A 153 -15.42 -26.73 -7.10
N ARG A 154 -14.91 -26.57 -8.34
CA ARG A 154 -15.69 -26.84 -9.55
C ARG A 154 -16.18 -28.29 -9.61
N ARG A 155 -15.33 -29.27 -9.25
CA ARG A 155 -15.69 -30.70 -9.27
C ARG A 155 -16.69 -31.09 -8.18
N SER A 156 -16.52 -30.53 -6.99
CA SER A 156 -17.41 -30.84 -5.86
C SER A 156 -18.76 -30.11 -5.91
N ARG A 157 -18.96 -29.19 -6.85
CA ARG A 157 -20.14 -28.29 -6.93
C ARG A 157 -20.42 -27.53 -5.64
N THR A 158 -19.39 -27.32 -4.83
CA THR A 158 -19.49 -26.61 -3.56
C THR A 158 -18.91 -25.24 -3.78
N HIS A 159 -19.59 -24.17 -3.35
CA HIS A 159 -19.12 -22.78 -3.49
C HIS A 159 -18.48 -22.29 -2.20
N GLY A 160 -17.49 -21.41 -2.32
CA GLY A 160 -16.85 -20.75 -1.18
C GLY A 160 -15.76 -21.61 -0.51
N LEU A 161 -15.10 -22.49 -1.26
CA LEU A 161 -13.98 -23.30 -0.76
C LEU A 161 -12.66 -22.55 -0.77
N VAL A 162 -12.46 -21.63 -1.72
CA VAL A 162 -11.22 -20.86 -1.80
C VAL A 162 -11.26 -19.76 -0.76
N ALA A 163 -10.20 -19.65 0.04
CA ALA A 163 -10.05 -18.57 1.03
C ALA A 163 -10.30 -17.20 0.41
N ASP A 164 -11.01 -16.34 1.13
CA ASP A 164 -11.16 -14.96 0.74
C ASP A 164 -9.85 -14.18 0.88
N GLU A 165 -9.75 -13.03 0.21
CA GLU A 165 -8.54 -12.19 0.28
C GLU A 165 -8.17 -11.82 1.73
N MET A 166 -9.15 -11.63 2.61
CA MET A 166 -8.92 -11.33 4.02
C MET A 166 -8.18 -12.45 4.77
N ALA A 167 -8.53 -13.71 4.48
CA ALA A 167 -7.84 -14.84 5.10
C ALA A 167 -6.39 -14.96 4.59
N LEU A 168 -6.16 -14.68 3.30
CA LEU A 168 -4.83 -14.66 2.72
C LEU A 168 -3.98 -13.49 3.26
N GLU A 169 -4.57 -12.32 3.44
CA GLU A 169 -3.90 -11.16 4.06
C GLU A 169 -3.48 -11.47 5.50
N ARG A 170 -4.36 -12.05 6.32
CA ARG A 170 -4.06 -12.46 7.69
C ARG A 170 -2.91 -13.46 7.77
N PHE A 171 -2.90 -14.45 6.87
CA PHE A 171 -1.82 -15.42 6.80
C PHE A 171 -0.45 -14.76 6.66
N PHE A 172 -0.32 -13.78 5.75
CA PHE A 172 0.94 -13.05 5.61
C PHE A 172 1.21 -12.11 6.79
N ASP A 173 0.19 -11.48 7.34
CA ASP A 173 0.35 -10.56 8.47
C ASP A 173 0.89 -11.28 9.71
N ASP A 174 0.39 -12.48 9.99
CA ASP A 174 0.82 -13.30 11.12
C ASP A 174 2.28 -13.79 10.97
N LEU A 175 2.75 -14.00 9.74
CA LEU A 175 4.08 -14.54 9.47
C LEU A 175 5.17 -13.48 9.29
N LEU A 176 4.80 -12.32 8.78
CA LEU A 176 5.78 -11.29 8.43
C LEU A 176 6.11 -10.39 9.62
N PRO A 177 7.39 -10.11 9.90
CA PRO A 177 7.77 -9.07 10.86
C PRO A 177 7.08 -7.73 10.60
N ALA A 178 6.67 -7.03 11.66
CA ALA A 178 5.95 -5.74 11.56
C ALA A 178 6.74 -4.65 10.80
N SER A 179 8.06 -4.78 10.73
CA SER A 179 8.94 -3.84 10.00
C SER A 179 8.86 -3.97 8.47
N ILE A 180 8.16 -5.00 7.95
CA ILE A 180 8.05 -5.22 6.50
C ILE A 180 6.84 -4.44 5.97
N ILE A 181 7.13 -3.30 5.35
CA ILE A 181 6.14 -2.37 4.81
C ILE A 181 6.35 -2.07 3.31
N SER A 182 7.26 -2.80 2.66
CA SER A 182 7.57 -2.64 1.23
C SER A 182 8.38 -3.81 0.70
N ALA A 183 8.47 -3.92 -0.62
CA ALA A 183 9.31 -4.90 -1.33
C ALA A 183 10.78 -4.86 -0.89
N GLY A 184 11.34 -3.68 -0.68
CA GLY A 184 12.72 -3.53 -0.24
C GLY A 184 12.99 -4.14 1.15
N HIS A 185 12.05 -3.97 2.09
CA HIS A 185 12.12 -4.60 3.41
C HIS A 185 11.92 -6.11 3.29
N PHE A 186 10.93 -6.53 2.54
CA PHE A 186 10.64 -7.94 2.30
C PHE A 186 11.82 -8.67 1.68
N ASN A 187 12.40 -8.17 0.60
CA ASN A 187 13.52 -8.81 -0.11
C ASN A 187 14.73 -9.01 0.79
N ARG A 188 15.03 -8.01 1.64
CA ARG A 188 16.14 -8.09 2.59
C ARG A 188 15.90 -9.20 3.62
N TRP A 189 14.72 -9.27 4.19
CA TRP A 189 14.32 -10.29 5.15
C TRP A 189 14.25 -11.67 4.49
N TRP A 190 13.54 -11.78 3.37
CA TRP A 190 13.31 -13.05 2.68
C TRP A 190 14.58 -13.70 2.13
N LYS A 191 15.59 -12.90 1.77
CA LYS A 191 16.90 -13.41 1.34
C LYS A 191 17.52 -14.34 2.38
N ASN A 192 17.34 -14.07 3.66
CA ASN A 192 17.85 -14.86 4.76
C ASN A 192 16.88 -15.98 5.14
N GLU A 193 15.61 -15.65 5.29
CA GLU A 193 14.57 -16.57 5.75
C GLU A 193 14.37 -17.77 4.81
N LYS A 194 14.33 -17.55 3.52
CA LYS A 194 14.14 -18.62 2.51
C LYS A 194 15.22 -19.72 2.51
N ARG A 195 16.37 -19.47 3.13
CA ARG A 195 17.46 -20.47 3.25
C ARG A 195 17.15 -21.50 4.33
N GLN A 196 16.48 -21.08 5.38
CA GLN A 196 16.10 -21.92 6.51
C GLN A 196 14.69 -22.51 6.29
N ASN A 197 13.78 -21.68 5.84
CA ASN A 197 12.37 -22.01 5.70
C ASN A 197 11.83 -21.64 4.29
N PRO A 198 12.20 -22.40 3.22
CA PRO A 198 11.83 -22.05 1.84
C PRO A 198 10.32 -22.16 1.55
N HIS A 199 9.56 -22.80 2.42
CA HIS A 199 8.12 -23.03 2.33
C HIS A 199 7.31 -22.22 3.35
N LEU A 200 7.94 -21.33 4.12
CA LEU A 200 7.28 -20.53 5.17
C LEU A 200 6.06 -19.77 4.67
N LEU A 201 6.14 -19.24 3.45
CA LEU A 201 5.09 -18.40 2.84
C LEU A 201 4.19 -19.16 1.85
N ASP A 202 4.26 -20.50 1.83
CA ASP A 202 3.36 -21.32 1.04
C ASP A 202 2.01 -21.43 1.79
N TYR A 203 0.90 -21.30 1.05
CA TYR A 203 -0.42 -21.44 1.65
C TYR A 203 -0.64 -22.87 2.15
N PRO A 204 -0.97 -23.06 3.43
CA PRO A 204 -1.33 -24.38 3.93
C PRO A 204 -2.67 -24.85 3.33
N PRO A 205 -2.86 -26.14 3.06
CA PRO A 205 -4.10 -26.66 2.49
C PRO A 205 -5.36 -26.28 3.28
N GLU A 206 -5.25 -26.19 4.61
CA GLU A 206 -6.33 -25.84 5.51
C GLU A 206 -6.81 -24.39 5.35
N LEU A 207 -5.96 -23.51 4.81
CA LEU A 207 -6.32 -22.13 4.49
C LEU A 207 -7.17 -22.08 3.22
N LEU A 208 -6.88 -22.94 2.23
CA LEU A 208 -7.53 -22.89 0.92
C LEU A 208 -8.82 -23.73 0.86
N LEU A 209 -8.95 -24.76 1.70
CA LEU A 209 -10.10 -25.66 1.75
C LEU A 209 -10.70 -25.70 3.16
N PRO A 210 -11.99 -25.44 3.36
CA PRO A 210 -12.64 -25.57 4.66
C PRO A 210 -12.46 -26.98 5.21
N ARG A 211 -12.28 -27.06 6.54
CA ARG A 211 -12.20 -28.35 7.24
C ARG A 211 -13.47 -29.14 7.00
N GLY A 212 -13.36 -30.29 6.32
CA GLY A 212 -14.46 -31.24 6.08
C GLY A 212 -14.52 -31.86 4.69
N LEU A 213 -13.83 -31.30 3.68
CA LEU A 213 -13.89 -31.82 2.31
C LEU A 213 -12.66 -32.64 1.88
N GLY A 214 -11.60 -32.66 2.68
CA GLY A 214 -10.44 -33.52 2.45
C GLY A 214 -10.61 -34.98 2.89
N GLN A 215 -11.74 -35.38 3.48
CA GLN A 215 -11.97 -36.74 3.98
C GLN A 215 -13.15 -37.48 3.32
N THR A 216 -13.80 -36.92 2.31
CA THR A 216 -14.84 -37.63 1.54
C THR A 216 -14.29 -38.19 0.24
N GLY A 217 -13.22 -39.00 0.36
CA GLY A 217 -12.79 -39.92 -0.69
C GLY A 217 -13.51 -41.28 -0.66
N GLU A 218 -14.47 -41.45 0.28
CA GLU A 218 -15.25 -42.69 0.40
C GLU A 218 -16.74 -42.33 0.31
N GLY A 219 -17.36 -42.66 -0.82
CA GLY A 219 -18.82 -42.63 -0.87
C GLY A 219 -19.51 -42.26 -2.16
N PHE A 220 -18.88 -42.45 -3.32
CA PHE A 220 -19.66 -42.55 -4.55
C PHE A 220 -19.53 -43.98 -5.14
N PRO A 221 -20.62 -44.75 -5.19
CA PRO A 221 -20.60 -46.02 -5.89
C PRO A 221 -20.47 -45.78 -7.38
N ASP A 222 -19.45 -46.38 -7.98
CA ASP A 222 -19.11 -46.30 -9.41
C ASP A 222 -20.13 -46.90 -10.34
N HIS A 223 -21.23 -47.49 -9.85
CA HIS A 223 -22.24 -48.15 -10.69
C HIS A 223 -23.66 -47.83 -10.20
N LEU A 224 -24.41 -47.14 -11.06
CA LEU A 224 -25.87 -47.14 -11.07
C LEU A 224 -26.33 -48.49 -11.69
N GLN A 225 -26.73 -49.43 -10.85
CA GLN A 225 -27.50 -50.58 -11.37
C GLN A 225 -28.87 -50.11 -11.80
N GLN A 226 -29.09 -50.11 -13.10
CA GLN A 226 -30.38 -49.87 -13.73
C GLN A 226 -31.28 -51.09 -13.42
N GLY A 227 -32.24 -50.87 -12.52
CA GLY A 227 -33.18 -51.91 -12.13
C GLY A 227 -34.07 -52.30 -13.29
N ASP A 228 -34.04 -53.58 -13.60
CA ASP A 228 -34.84 -54.27 -14.61
C ASP A 228 -36.34 -54.23 -14.20
N ARG A 229 -37.17 -53.57 -15.02
CA ARG A 229 -38.62 -53.64 -14.90
C ARG A 229 -39.07 -54.95 -15.53
N LYS A 230 -39.43 -55.94 -14.72
CA LYS A 230 -40.30 -57.05 -15.16
C LYS A 230 -41.76 -56.66 -15.03
N ARG A 231 -42.51 -56.98 -16.08
CA ARG A 231 -43.99 -56.87 -16.24
C ARG A 231 -44.77 -57.52 -15.13
#